data_e6c593340eaed9c1355704397eefa840
#
_entry.id   e6c593340eaed9c1355704397eefa840
#
_cell.length_a   1.000
_cell.length_b   1.000
_cell.length_c   1.000
_cell.angle_alpha   90.00
_cell.angle_beta   90.00
_cell.angle_gamma   90.00
#
_symmetry.space_group_name_H-M   'P 1'
#
loop_
_entity.id
_entity.type
_entity.pdbx_description
1 polymer ?
#
loop_
_entity_poly.entity_id
_entity_poly.type
_entity_poly.pdbx_seq_one_letter_code
_entity_poly.pdbx_strand_id
1 'polypeptide(L)'
;MYGNKKRVFISFDIDHDEGTKTMLANQAKLADSCHISIKVNTSDTTLNIYYGDIFEQKGYTAISVNEYFDSELGEPVSEHTLHGMVIKKYFGGHPESFDSAVQTDLQNYSYEEVERTRGNKKKYSIGTTAKVTANEHKFLLFALSYTDIQTLKASSDLSTMIIALHGLFKRSRESTGGEKLNIPLIGSGISGVGLPATQLLQLIILSIIDETKKKQICKVIDLVLHKSRFDEIDLETIKRQWV
;
A
#
# COMPACT_ATOMS: atom_id res chain seq x y z
N MET A 1 -37.74 9.82 12.97
CA MET A 1 -37.31 9.42 14.34
C MET A 1 -35.88 8.89 14.24
N TYR A 2 -34.93 9.70 14.64
CA TYR A 2 -33.50 9.29 14.63
C TYR A 2 -33.19 8.64 15.98
N GLY A 3 -32.85 7.36 15.96
CA GLY A 3 -32.48 6.60 17.13
C GLY A 3 -31.13 7.02 17.69
N ASN A 4 -31.14 7.51 18.94
CA ASN A 4 -29.95 7.84 19.72
C ASN A 4 -29.09 6.61 19.96
N LYS A 5 -27.92 6.53 19.31
CA LYS A 5 -26.85 5.62 19.72
C LYS A 5 -26.25 6.12 21.03
N LYS A 6 -26.60 5.51 22.16
CA LYS A 6 -25.95 5.72 23.44
C LYS A 6 -24.48 5.32 23.33
N ARG A 7 -23.58 6.30 23.37
CA ARG A 7 -22.17 6.04 23.69
C ARG A 7 -22.10 5.70 25.17
N VAL A 8 -21.75 4.47 25.49
CA VAL A 8 -21.43 4.09 26.87
C VAL A 8 -20.01 4.59 27.15
N PHE A 9 -19.90 5.68 27.86
CA PHE A 9 -18.65 6.09 28.50
C PHE A 9 -18.52 5.29 29.79
N ILE A 10 -17.61 4.33 29.84
CA ILE A 10 -17.18 3.71 31.08
C ILE A 10 -15.96 4.50 31.53
N SER A 11 -16.15 5.35 32.54
CA SER A 11 -15.05 5.97 33.27
C SER A 11 -14.52 4.94 34.26
N PHE A 12 -13.31 4.47 34.06
CA PHE A 12 -12.56 3.75 35.08
C PHE A 12 -11.36 4.61 35.48
N ASP A 13 -11.31 5.00 36.74
CA ASP A 13 -10.08 5.40 37.41
C ASP A 13 -9.23 4.11 37.59
N ILE A 14 -8.33 3.89 36.69
CA ILE A 14 -7.35 2.79 36.73
C ILE A 14 -5.98 3.38 36.39
N ASP A 15 -4.97 2.96 37.15
CA ASP A 15 -3.56 3.23 36.90
C ASP A 15 -3.26 3.29 35.40
N HIS A 16 -2.80 4.43 34.93
CA HIS A 16 -2.73 4.82 33.53
C HIS A 16 -1.94 3.86 32.61
N ASP A 17 -1.15 2.94 33.18
CA ASP A 17 -0.26 2.02 32.40
C ASP A 17 -0.90 0.65 32.12
N GLU A 18 -1.59 0.02 33.05
CA GLU A 18 -2.23 -1.30 32.84
C GLU A 18 -3.52 -1.24 32.04
N GLY A 19 -4.33 -0.22 32.23
CA GLY A 19 -5.56 -0.01 31.48
C GLY A 19 -5.31 0.24 30.00
N THR A 20 -4.30 1.01 29.68
CA THR A 20 -3.89 1.30 28.30
C THR A 20 -3.34 0.04 27.60
N LYS A 21 -2.52 -0.77 28.27
CA LYS A 21 -2.01 -2.04 27.76
C LYS A 21 -3.13 -3.06 27.50
N THR A 22 -4.11 -3.14 28.40
CA THR A 22 -5.28 -4.03 28.23
C THR A 22 -6.17 -3.60 27.08
N MET A 23 -6.39 -2.30 26.91
CA MET A 23 -7.19 -1.74 25.84
C MET A 23 -6.53 -1.97 24.47
N LEU A 24 -5.23 -1.73 24.35
CA LEU A 24 -4.44 -2.02 23.15
C LEU A 24 -4.40 -3.53 22.83
N ALA A 25 -4.31 -4.39 23.83
CA ALA A 25 -4.34 -5.84 23.64
C ALA A 25 -5.71 -6.33 23.16
N ASN A 26 -6.81 -5.74 23.66
CA ASN A 26 -8.16 -6.06 23.21
C ASN A 26 -8.43 -5.54 21.79
N GLN A 27 -7.96 -4.34 21.45
CA GLN A 27 -8.03 -3.82 20.08
C GLN A 27 -7.22 -4.69 19.10
N ALA A 28 -6.04 -5.14 19.49
CA ALA A 28 -5.23 -6.05 18.69
C ALA A 28 -5.93 -7.39 18.44
N LYS A 29 -6.57 -7.98 19.46
CA LYS A 29 -7.35 -9.23 19.31
C LYS A 29 -8.57 -9.04 18.41
N LEU A 30 -9.29 -7.93 18.52
CA LEU A 30 -10.41 -7.59 17.63
C LEU A 30 -9.93 -7.39 16.20
N ALA A 31 -8.80 -6.69 15.99
CA ALA A 31 -8.21 -6.52 14.68
C ALA A 31 -7.81 -7.85 14.03
N ASP A 32 -7.27 -8.80 14.83
CA ASP A 32 -6.90 -10.13 14.34
C ASP A 32 -8.11 -11.01 13.98
N SER A 33 -9.30 -10.71 14.50
CA SER A 33 -10.54 -11.46 14.21
C SER A 33 -11.31 -10.94 13.00
N CYS A 34 -11.03 -9.72 12.55
CA CYS A 34 -11.74 -9.11 11.43
C CYS A 34 -11.09 -9.48 10.09
N HIS A 35 -11.73 -10.37 9.34
CA HIS A 35 -11.33 -10.80 8.00
C HIS A 35 -12.53 -10.79 7.06
N ILE A 36 -12.38 -10.18 5.89
CA ILE A 36 -13.38 -10.18 4.83
C ILE A 36 -12.81 -10.90 3.62
N SER A 37 -13.63 -11.72 2.97
CA SER A 37 -13.28 -12.38 1.72
C SER A 37 -14.36 -12.08 0.68
N ILE A 38 -13.96 -11.44 -0.42
CA ILE A 38 -14.83 -11.06 -1.53
C ILE A 38 -14.44 -11.90 -2.75
N LYS A 39 -15.40 -12.66 -3.29
CA LYS A 39 -15.20 -13.35 -4.57
C LYS A 39 -15.56 -12.42 -5.73
N VAL A 40 -14.64 -12.23 -6.66
CA VAL A 40 -14.94 -11.43 -7.86
C VAL A 40 -15.72 -12.29 -8.85
N ASN A 41 -17.01 -12.00 -9.01
CA ASN A 41 -18.00 -12.83 -9.70
C ASN A 41 -17.67 -13.25 -11.15
N THR A 42 -16.71 -12.63 -11.80
CA THR A 42 -16.34 -12.92 -13.20
C THR A 42 -14.98 -13.60 -13.33
N SER A 43 -14.38 -14.03 -12.22
CA SER A 43 -13.02 -14.55 -12.18
C SER A 43 -12.82 -15.47 -10.97
N ASP A 44 -11.78 -16.29 -10.99
CA ASP A 44 -11.38 -17.10 -9.83
C ASP A 44 -10.60 -16.28 -8.77
N THR A 45 -10.66 -14.94 -8.84
CA THR A 45 -9.96 -14.08 -7.90
C THR A 45 -10.75 -13.95 -6.60
N THR A 46 -10.06 -14.18 -5.49
CA THR A 46 -10.53 -13.88 -4.14
C THR A 46 -9.75 -12.68 -3.61
N LEU A 47 -10.46 -11.66 -3.16
CA LEU A 47 -9.92 -10.49 -2.47
C LEU A 47 -10.16 -10.65 -0.97
N ASN A 48 -9.10 -10.74 -0.20
CA ASN A 48 -9.16 -10.75 1.27
C ASN A 48 -8.81 -9.38 1.82
N ILE A 49 -9.45 -8.96 2.90
CA ILE A 49 -9.19 -7.69 3.58
C ILE A 49 -9.08 -7.99 5.08
N TYR A 50 -7.95 -7.65 5.67
CA TYR A 50 -7.68 -7.91 7.09
C TYR A 50 -6.60 -6.98 7.65
N TYR A 51 -6.50 -6.93 8.98
CA TYR A 51 -5.43 -6.20 9.65
C TYR A 51 -4.19 -7.07 9.84
N GLY A 52 -3.01 -6.54 9.52
CA GLY A 52 -1.76 -7.28 9.63
C GLY A 52 -0.53 -6.42 9.32
N ASP A 53 0.63 -7.07 9.35
CA ASP A 53 1.88 -6.48 8.84
C ASP A 53 2.06 -6.90 7.37
N ILE A 54 2.21 -5.91 6.51
CA ILE A 54 2.40 -6.11 5.08
C ILE A 54 3.72 -6.87 4.76
N PHE A 55 4.72 -6.73 5.61
CA PHE A 55 6.03 -7.38 5.44
C PHE A 55 6.09 -8.83 5.94
N GLU A 56 5.06 -9.31 6.62
CA GLU A 56 4.94 -10.71 7.03
C GLU A 56 4.22 -11.58 6.00
N GLN A 57 3.75 -10.98 4.90
CA GLN A 57 2.96 -11.67 3.90
C GLN A 57 3.83 -12.42 2.88
N LYS A 58 3.38 -13.62 2.47
CA LYS A 58 4.00 -14.37 1.36
C LYS A 58 3.44 -13.92 0.02
N GLY A 59 4.25 -13.99 -1.03
CA GLY A 59 3.91 -13.53 -2.38
C GLY A 59 4.52 -12.18 -2.69
N TYR A 60 3.96 -11.47 -3.66
CA TYR A 60 4.42 -10.13 -4.03
C TYR A 60 3.79 -9.07 -3.15
N THR A 61 4.60 -8.14 -2.66
CA THR A 61 4.15 -6.99 -1.88
C THR A 61 4.22 -5.72 -2.71
N ALA A 62 3.09 -5.05 -2.89
CA ALA A 62 3.01 -3.77 -3.57
C ALA A 62 3.47 -2.63 -2.66
N ILE A 63 4.42 -1.83 -3.13
CA ILE A 63 4.96 -0.67 -2.41
C ILE A 63 4.90 0.54 -3.35
N SER A 64 4.21 1.58 -2.91
CA SER A 64 4.18 2.84 -3.64
C SER A 64 5.49 3.61 -3.46
N VAL A 65 6.01 4.12 -4.57
CA VAL A 65 7.21 4.95 -4.64
C VAL A 65 6.91 6.21 -5.44
N ASN A 66 7.84 7.15 -5.50
CA ASN A 66 7.72 8.30 -6.41
C ASN A 66 8.17 7.93 -7.84
N GLU A 67 7.92 8.81 -8.79
CA GLU A 67 8.18 8.60 -10.22
C GLU A 67 9.67 8.49 -10.58
N TYR A 68 10.57 8.85 -9.64
CA TYR A 68 12.02 8.70 -9.82
C TYR A 68 12.55 7.39 -9.21
N PHE A 69 11.72 6.66 -8.45
CA PHE A 69 12.18 5.51 -7.64
C PHE A 69 13.35 5.90 -6.75
N ASP A 70 13.27 7.06 -6.12
CA ASP A 70 14.32 7.57 -5.24
C ASP A 70 14.68 6.57 -4.15
N SER A 71 15.94 6.57 -3.73
CA SER A 71 16.49 5.60 -2.78
C SER A 71 17.18 6.23 -1.58
N GLU A 72 17.47 7.53 -1.63
CA GLU A 72 18.18 8.25 -0.57
C GLU A 72 17.28 8.44 0.66
N LEU A 73 17.64 7.79 1.77
CA LEU A 73 16.91 7.87 3.03
C LEU A 73 17.11 9.23 3.73
N GLY A 74 16.05 9.69 4.40
CA GLY A 74 15.96 11.03 4.99
C GLY A 74 15.25 11.99 4.04
N GLU A 75 15.86 12.30 2.94
CA GLU A 75 15.31 13.06 1.82
C GLU A 75 15.94 12.54 0.52
N PRO A 76 15.14 12.27 -0.54
CA PRO A 76 13.68 12.46 -0.65
C PRO A 76 12.83 11.33 -0.09
N VAL A 77 13.39 10.24 0.46
CA VAL A 77 12.64 9.09 0.96
C VAL A 77 12.60 9.08 2.48
N SER A 78 11.44 9.37 3.07
CA SER A 78 11.27 9.26 4.53
C SER A 78 11.39 7.82 5.00
N GLU A 79 12.21 7.57 6.02
CA GLU A 79 12.40 6.23 6.65
C GLU A 79 11.12 5.65 7.27
N HIS A 80 10.13 6.50 7.57
CA HIS A 80 8.85 6.10 8.17
C HIS A 80 7.81 5.65 7.14
N THR A 81 8.09 5.76 5.85
CA THR A 81 7.22 5.24 4.79
C THR A 81 7.50 3.76 4.52
N LEU A 82 6.52 3.04 3.94
CA LEU A 82 6.74 1.65 3.50
C LEU A 82 7.92 1.57 2.51
N HIS A 83 8.07 2.57 1.64
CA HIS A 83 9.20 2.68 0.72
C HIS A 83 10.55 2.75 1.46
N GLY A 84 10.69 3.68 2.42
CA GLY A 84 11.92 3.79 3.22
C GLY A 84 12.18 2.54 4.07
N MET A 85 11.13 1.92 4.62
CA MET A 85 11.25 0.65 5.35
C MET A 85 11.78 -0.48 4.45
N VAL A 86 11.35 -0.55 3.18
CA VAL A 86 11.89 -1.52 2.22
C VAL A 86 13.38 -1.31 2.01
N ILE A 87 13.81 -0.09 1.73
CA ILE A 87 15.23 0.23 1.53
C ILE A 87 16.04 -0.14 2.79
N LYS A 88 15.57 0.25 3.96
CA LYS A 88 16.26 0.01 5.23
C LYS A 88 16.33 -1.47 5.58
N LYS A 89 15.20 -2.19 5.50
CA LYS A 89 15.08 -3.57 5.99
C LYS A 89 15.64 -4.61 5.00
N TYR A 90 15.43 -4.39 3.70
CA TYR A 90 15.73 -5.41 2.69
C TYR A 90 16.96 -5.09 1.82
N PHE A 91 17.37 -3.82 1.79
CA PHE A 91 18.57 -3.37 1.08
C PHE A 91 19.66 -2.85 2.05
N GLY A 92 19.49 -3.06 3.37
CA GLY A 92 20.46 -2.65 4.37
C GLY A 92 20.64 -1.13 4.50
N GLY A 93 19.70 -0.33 3.98
CA GLY A 93 19.83 1.12 3.91
C GLY A 93 20.79 1.62 2.82
N HIS A 94 21.21 0.74 1.89
CA HIS A 94 22.13 1.06 0.80
C HIS A 94 21.39 1.47 -0.46
N PRO A 95 21.35 2.76 -0.82
CA PRO A 95 20.66 3.26 -2.01
C PRO A 95 21.09 2.56 -3.30
N GLU A 96 22.40 2.30 -3.45
CA GLU A 96 22.98 1.73 -4.67
C GLU A 96 22.43 0.33 -4.96
N SER A 97 22.20 -0.46 -3.92
CA SER A 97 21.63 -1.82 -4.06
C SER A 97 20.18 -1.78 -4.52
N PHE A 98 19.39 -0.86 -3.97
CA PHE A 98 18.01 -0.62 -4.37
C PHE A 98 17.95 -0.09 -5.82
N ASP A 99 18.75 0.92 -6.16
CA ASP A 99 18.80 1.52 -7.50
C ASP A 99 19.21 0.49 -8.55
N SER A 100 20.21 -0.33 -8.28
CA SER A 100 20.65 -1.40 -9.17
C SER A 100 19.55 -2.40 -9.46
N ALA A 101 18.80 -2.82 -8.43
CA ALA A 101 17.69 -3.75 -8.58
C ALA A 101 16.55 -3.15 -9.42
N VAL A 102 16.17 -1.89 -9.14
CA VAL A 102 15.14 -1.18 -9.90
C VAL A 102 15.56 -0.95 -11.34
N GLN A 103 16.78 -0.45 -11.59
CA GLN A 103 17.27 -0.16 -12.93
C GLN A 103 17.41 -1.42 -13.79
N THR A 104 17.80 -2.55 -13.20
CA THR A 104 17.86 -3.84 -13.89
C THR A 104 16.50 -4.25 -14.43
N ASP A 105 15.44 -4.12 -13.62
CA ASP A 105 14.08 -4.48 -14.05
C ASP A 105 13.49 -3.45 -15.03
N LEU A 106 13.78 -2.17 -14.85
CA LEU A 106 13.27 -1.09 -15.68
C LEU A 106 14.13 -0.73 -16.90
N GLN A 107 15.18 -1.50 -17.22
CA GLN A 107 16.13 -1.20 -18.31
C GLN A 107 15.47 -0.95 -19.67
N ASN A 108 14.30 -1.56 -19.94
CA ASN A 108 13.58 -1.45 -21.20
C ASN A 108 12.38 -0.47 -21.12
N TYR A 109 12.21 0.23 -19.99
CA TYR A 109 11.14 1.22 -19.84
C TYR A 109 11.63 2.59 -20.29
N SER A 110 10.75 3.34 -20.95
CA SER A 110 11.03 4.74 -21.29
C SER A 110 11.01 5.63 -20.05
N TYR A 111 11.91 6.59 -20.02
CA TYR A 111 12.03 7.60 -18.98
C TYR A 111 12.39 8.95 -19.58
N GLU A 112 12.15 10.00 -18.82
CA GLU A 112 12.67 11.36 -19.06
C GLU A 112 13.88 11.57 -18.16
N GLU A 113 14.97 12.12 -18.68
CA GLU A 113 16.11 12.52 -17.84
C GLU A 113 15.89 13.94 -17.33
N VAL A 114 15.90 14.11 -16.00
CA VAL A 114 15.61 15.38 -15.34
C VAL A 114 16.82 15.79 -14.48
N GLU A 115 17.31 17.01 -14.70
CA GLU A 115 18.37 17.57 -13.84
C GLU A 115 17.79 17.97 -12.49
N ARG A 116 18.33 17.35 -11.43
CA ARG A 116 17.97 17.62 -10.03
C ARG A 116 19.19 17.45 -9.14
N THR A 117 19.19 18.15 -8.01
CA THR A 117 20.34 18.18 -7.08
C THR A 117 20.43 16.95 -6.18
N ARG A 118 19.30 16.29 -5.90
CA ARG A 118 19.23 15.11 -5.04
C ARG A 118 18.27 14.08 -5.62
N GLY A 119 18.51 12.81 -5.32
CA GLY A 119 17.72 11.67 -5.79
C GLY A 119 18.06 11.28 -7.23
N ASN A 120 17.31 10.31 -7.74
CA ASN A 120 17.50 9.74 -9.06
C ASN A 120 17.04 10.69 -10.17
N LYS A 121 17.76 10.72 -11.30
CA LYS A 121 17.47 11.62 -12.43
C LYS A 121 16.50 11.05 -13.45
N LYS A 122 16.30 9.73 -13.47
CA LYS A 122 15.37 9.06 -14.40
C LYS A 122 13.95 9.16 -13.88
N LYS A 123 13.12 9.91 -14.58
CA LYS A 123 11.70 10.10 -14.30
C LYS A 123 10.86 9.16 -15.15
N TYR A 124 10.10 8.31 -14.51
CA TYR A 124 9.19 7.37 -15.15
C TYR A 124 7.75 7.87 -15.09
N SER A 125 6.92 7.37 -15.98
CA SER A 125 5.48 7.65 -15.94
C SER A 125 4.84 7.06 -14.68
N ILE A 126 3.82 7.72 -14.14
CA ILE A 126 2.98 7.17 -13.06
C ILE A 126 2.42 5.82 -13.51
N GLY A 127 2.43 4.83 -12.61
CA GLY A 127 2.06 3.45 -12.88
C GLY A 127 3.20 2.56 -13.36
N THR A 128 4.36 3.13 -13.75
CA THR A 128 5.55 2.30 -13.98
C THR A 128 5.83 1.46 -12.73
N THR A 129 6.01 0.16 -12.92
CA THR A 129 6.14 -0.79 -11.82
C THR A 129 7.37 -1.67 -12.01
N ALA A 130 8.32 -1.58 -11.08
CA ALA A 130 9.50 -2.42 -11.02
C ALA A 130 9.21 -3.69 -10.19
N LYS A 131 9.64 -4.84 -10.69
CA LYS A 131 9.61 -6.12 -9.99
C LYS A 131 10.99 -6.38 -9.38
N VAL A 132 11.07 -6.38 -8.07
CA VAL A 132 12.32 -6.52 -7.33
C VAL A 132 12.24 -7.64 -6.31
N THR A 133 13.32 -8.37 -6.12
CA THR A 133 13.47 -9.39 -5.08
C THR A 133 14.67 -9.05 -4.21
N ALA A 134 14.48 -9.04 -2.89
CA ALA A 134 15.53 -8.81 -1.92
C ALA A 134 15.33 -9.71 -0.69
N ASN A 135 16.36 -10.47 -0.31
CA ASN A 135 16.31 -11.40 0.83
C ASN A 135 15.06 -12.30 0.80
N GLU A 136 14.77 -12.94 -0.34
CA GLU A 136 13.61 -13.80 -0.61
C GLU A 136 12.24 -13.09 -0.62
N HIS A 137 12.16 -11.81 -0.23
CA HIS A 137 10.95 -11.00 -0.34
C HIS A 137 10.80 -10.44 -1.76
N LYS A 138 9.57 -10.52 -2.27
CA LYS A 138 9.21 -10.10 -3.63
C LYS A 138 8.40 -8.81 -3.58
N PHE A 139 8.83 -7.81 -4.29
CA PHE A 139 8.19 -6.50 -4.31
C PHE A 139 7.74 -6.10 -5.72
N LEU A 140 6.61 -5.44 -5.80
CA LEU A 140 6.19 -4.61 -6.93
C LEU A 140 6.24 -3.15 -6.47
N LEU A 141 7.32 -2.46 -6.86
CA LEU A 141 7.52 -1.04 -6.56
C LEU A 141 6.84 -0.24 -7.67
N PHE A 142 5.82 0.55 -7.37
CA PHE A 142 5.05 1.25 -8.41
C PHE A 142 5.02 2.76 -8.16
N ALA A 143 5.26 3.53 -9.23
CA ALA A 143 5.26 4.99 -9.22
C ALA A 143 3.84 5.51 -8.96
N LEU A 144 3.62 6.11 -7.78
CA LEU A 144 2.34 6.67 -7.35
C LEU A 144 2.36 8.19 -7.33
N SER A 145 3.46 8.80 -6.90
CA SER A 145 3.51 10.23 -6.59
C SER A 145 4.49 10.98 -7.46
N TYR A 146 4.18 12.24 -7.70
CA TYR A 146 5.11 13.21 -8.27
C TYR A 146 5.94 13.84 -7.16
N THR A 147 7.22 14.10 -7.44
CA THR A 147 8.13 14.77 -6.53
C THR A 147 8.48 16.15 -7.07
N ASP A 148 8.20 17.20 -6.31
CA ASP A 148 8.68 18.53 -6.62
C ASP A 148 10.21 18.56 -6.52
N ILE A 149 10.90 18.96 -7.60
CA ILE A 149 12.34 18.89 -7.71
C ILE A 149 13.09 19.89 -6.82
N GLN A 150 12.42 20.97 -6.37
CA GLN A 150 12.99 22.00 -5.52
C GLN A 150 12.80 21.67 -4.04
N THR A 151 11.59 21.23 -3.66
CA THR A 151 11.23 20.98 -2.26
C THR A 151 11.38 19.52 -1.86
N LEU A 152 11.61 18.62 -2.81
CA LEU A 152 11.68 17.16 -2.66
C LEU A 152 10.40 16.54 -2.06
N LYS A 153 9.31 17.30 -2.02
CA LYS A 153 8.02 16.83 -1.48
C LYS A 153 7.26 16.04 -2.53
N ALA A 154 6.87 14.85 -2.14
CA ALA A 154 6.01 13.99 -2.95
C ALA A 154 4.54 14.37 -2.78
N SER A 155 3.76 14.30 -3.87
CA SER A 155 2.32 14.56 -3.89
C SER A 155 1.63 13.59 -4.83
N SER A 156 0.38 13.24 -4.52
CA SER A 156 -0.48 12.44 -5.38
C SER A 156 -1.93 12.90 -5.23
N ASP A 157 -2.74 12.57 -6.21
CA ASP A 157 -4.18 12.81 -6.22
C ASP A 157 -4.93 11.53 -6.62
N LEU A 158 -6.25 11.61 -6.70
CA LEU A 158 -7.09 10.49 -7.08
C LEU A 158 -6.75 9.97 -8.50
N SER A 159 -6.48 10.86 -9.44
CA SER A 159 -6.17 10.48 -10.82
C SER A 159 -4.86 9.73 -10.92
N THR A 160 -3.82 10.21 -10.24
CA THR A 160 -2.52 9.52 -10.14
C THR A 160 -2.66 8.16 -9.46
N MET A 161 -3.48 8.06 -8.41
CA MET A 161 -3.72 6.79 -7.73
C MET A 161 -4.36 5.74 -8.64
N ILE A 162 -5.37 6.12 -9.44
CA ILE A 162 -6.04 5.21 -10.38
C ILE A 162 -5.06 4.73 -11.46
N ILE A 163 -4.27 5.65 -12.04
CA ILE A 163 -3.24 5.31 -13.04
C ILE A 163 -2.19 4.38 -12.43
N ALA A 164 -1.74 4.67 -11.23
CA ALA A 164 -0.74 3.87 -10.53
C ALA A 164 -1.24 2.45 -10.23
N LEU A 165 -2.47 2.30 -9.75
CA LEU A 165 -3.11 1.00 -9.52
C LEU A 165 -3.26 0.20 -10.82
N HIS A 166 -3.66 0.85 -11.93
CA HIS A 166 -3.73 0.20 -13.24
C HIS A 166 -2.36 -0.36 -13.66
N GLY A 167 -1.29 0.42 -13.51
CA GLY A 167 0.08 -0.01 -13.82
C GLY A 167 0.54 -1.19 -12.95
N LEU A 168 0.28 -1.12 -11.64
CA LEU A 168 0.55 -2.19 -10.68
C LEU A 168 -0.15 -3.51 -11.10
N PHE A 169 -1.45 -3.46 -11.40
CA PHE A 169 -2.22 -4.64 -11.77
C PHE A 169 -1.79 -5.21 -13.12
N LYS A 170 -1.49 -4.36 -14.09
CA LYS A 170 -0.93 -4.78 -15.37
C LYS A 170 0.39 -5.53 -15.15
N ARG A 171 1.33 -4.94 -14.41
CA ARG A 171 2.63 -5.56 -14.13
C ARG A 171 2.51 -6.87 -13.35
N SER A 172 1.59 -6.92 -12.37
CA SER A 172 1.32 -8.15 -11.63
C SER A 172 0.89 -9.28 -12.57
N ARG A 173 -0.08 -9.05 -13.47
CA ARG A 173 -0.51 -10.05 -14.47
C ARG A 173 0.64 -10.59 -15.31
N GLU A 174 1.51 -9.69 -15.77
CA GLU A 174 2.55 -9.98 -16.76
C GLU A 174 3.78 -10.63 -16.17
N SER A 175 4.07 -10.41 -14.89
CA SER A 175 5.39 -10.71 -14.36
C SER A 175 5.44 -11.55 -13.08
N THR A 176 4.32 -11.80 -12.41
CA THR A 176 4.33 -12.54 -11.13
C THR A 176 4.01 -14.02 -11.27
N GLY A 177 3.64 -14.48 -12.46
CA GLY A 177 3.24 -15.89 -12.68
C GLY A 177 1.96 -16.28 -11.95
N GLY A 178 1.10 -15.30 -11.60
CA GLY A 178 -0.14 -15.53 -10.87
C GLY A 178 0.02 -15.72 -9.36
N GLU A 179 1.21 -15.49 -8.81
CA GLU A 179 1.42 -15.49 -7.36
C GLU A 179 0.56 -14.43 -6.65
N LYS A 180 0.30 -14.67 -5.37
CA LYS A 180 -0.47 -13.79 -4.51
C LYS A 180 0.10 -12.37 -4.49
N LEU A 181 -0.81 -11.37 -4.57
CA LEU A 181 -0.49 -9.95 -4.47
C LEU A 181 -0.99 -9.38 -3.14
N ASN A 182 -0.10 -8.82 -2.36
CA ASN A 182 -0.41 -8.12 -1.11
C ASN A 182 -0.34 -6.62 -1.33
N ILE A 183 -1.39 -5.89 -0.96
CA ILE A 183 -1.54 -4.45 -1.19
C ILE A 183 -1.82 -3.78 0.16
N PRO A 184 -1.01 -2.79 0.58
CA PRO A 184 -1.33 -1.98 1.75
C PRO A 184 -2.43 -0.97 1.44
N LEU A 185 -2.91 -0.22 2.44
CA LEU A 185 -3.78 0.93 2.21
C LEU A 185 -3.00 2.05 1.51
N ILE A 186 -3.16 2.12 0.19
CA ILE A 186 -2.48 3.08 -0.68
C ILE A 186 -3.11 4.47 -0.56
N GLY A 187 -2.30 5.53 -0.68
CA GLY A 187 -2.76 6.91 -0.68
C GLY A 187 -2.99 7.51 0.70
N SER A 188 -2.76 6.76 1.79
CA SER A 188 -2.90 7.21 3.17
C SER A 188 -1.60 7.71 3.82
N GLY A 189 -0.49 7.69 3.06
CA GLY A 189 0.85 8.08 3.53
C GLY A 189 1.12 9.59 3.42
N ILE A 190 2.40 9.97 3.58
CA ILE A 190 2.88 11.37 3.60
C ILE A 190 2.57 12.10 2.28
N SER A 191 2.68 11.41 1.14
CA SER A 191 2.31 11.92 -0.20
C SER A 191 0.85 11.66 -0.55
N GLY A 192 -0.01 11.59 0.47
CA GLY A 192 -1.36 11.06 0.41
C GLY A 192 -2.29 11.75 -0.59
N VAL A 193 -3.29 11.01 -1.04
CA VAL A 193 -4.34 11.44 -1.97
C VAL A 193 -5.33 12.44 -1.32
N GLY A 194 -5.26 12.61 0.00
CA GLY A 194 -6.12 13.53 0.75
C GLY A 194 -7.54 13.01 1.01
N LEU A 195 -7.78 11.72 0.83
CA LEU A 195 -9.07 11.08 1.12
C LEU A 195 -9.05 10.31 2.44
N PRO A 196 -10.21 10.18 3.12
CA PRO A 196 -10.36 9.33 4.29
C PRO A 196 -9.98 7.86 4.00
N ALA A 197 -9.44 7.16 5.00
CA ALA A 197 -8.96 5.78 4.88
C ALA A 197 -10.02 4.83 4.31
N THR A 198 -11.28 4.95 4.75
CA THR A 198 -12.39 4.13 4.25
C THR A 198 -12.64 4.37 2.76
N GLN A 199 -12.56 5.61 2.28
CA GLN A 199 -12.76 5.93 0.86
C GLN A 199 -11.61 5.40 0.00
N LEU A 200 -10.36 5.53 0.49
CA LEU A 200 -9.20 4.93 -0.18
C LEU A 200 -9.35 3.42 -0.31
N LEU A 201 -9.77 2.73 0.76
CA LEU A 201 -10.02 1.30 0.74
C LEU A 201 -11.07 0.93 -0.31
N GLN A 202 -12.21 1.64 -0.35
CA GLN A 202 -13.27 1.42 -1.33
C GLN A 202 -12.78 1.62 -2.77
N LEU A 203 -11.96 2.64 -3.04
CA LEU A 203 -11.37 2.88 -4.35
C LEU A 203 -10.42 1.76 -4.78
N ILE A 204 -9.62 1.23 -3.85
CA ILE A 204 -8.74 0.09 -4.13
C ILE A 204 -9.58 -1.14 -4.47
N ILE A 205 -10.63 -1.44 -3.69
CA ILE A 205 -11.55 -2.56 -3.95
C ILE A 205 -12.18 -2.43 -5.34
N LEU A 206 -12.74 -1.26 -5.66
CA LEU A 206 -13.35 -0.97 -6.98
C LEU A 206 -12.35 -1.18 -8.11
N SER A 207 -11.11 -0.66 -7.95
CA SER A 207 -10.06 -0.79 -8.96
C SER A 207 -9.64 -2.25 -9.18
N ILE A 208 -9.55 -3.05 -8.12
CA ILE A 208 -9.25 -4.48 -8.21
C ILE A 208 -10.37 -5.21 -8.96
N ILE A 209 -11.63 -4.94 -8.62
CA ILE A 209 -12.79 -5.58 -9.25
C ILE A 209 -12.86 -5.20 -10.75
N ASP A 210 -12.74 -3.91 -11.08
CA ASP A 210 -12.77 -3.43 -12.47
C ASP A 210 -11.65 -4.04 -13.32
N GLU A 211 -10.42 -4.02 -12.81
CA GLU A 211 -9.27 -4.60 -13.52
C GLU A 211 -9.34 -6.13 -13.63
N THR A 212 -9.87 -6.80 -12.62
CA THR A 212 -10.03 -8.26 -12.63
C THR A 212 -11.12 -8.69 -13.63
N LYS A 213 -12.18 -7.89 -13.81
CA LYS A 213 -13.23 -8.14 -14.84
C LYS A 213 -12.67 -8.06 -16.26
N LYS A 214 -11.71 -7.17 -16.52
CA LYS A 214 -11.06 -7.06 -17.83
C LYS A 214 -10.15 -8.26 -18.10
N LYS A 215 -9.31 -8.60 -17.13
CA LYS A 215 -8.41 -9.75 -17.15
C LYS A 215 -7.94 -10.07 -15.73
N GLN A 216 -7.98 -11.33 -15.33
CA GLN A 216 -7.54 -11.77 -14.01
C GLN A 216 -6.14 -11.21 -13.66
N ILE A 217 -6.00 -10.60 -12.49
CA ILE A 217 -4.71 -10.12 -11.97
C ILE A 217 -3.92 -11.32 -11.42
N CYS A 218 -4.46 -11.98 -10.42
CA CYS A 218 -3.98 -13.24 -9.84
C CYS A 218 -5.14 -13.92 -9.09
N LYS A 219 -4.94 -15.13 -8.55
CA LYS A 219 -6.01 -15.85 -7.84
C LYS A 219 -6.34 -15.27 -6.47
N VAL A 220 -5.34 -14.73 -5.77
CA VAL A 220 -5.51 -14.20 -4.42
C VAL A 220 -4.89 -12.82 -4.34
N ILE A 221 -5.68 -11.86 -3.91
CA ILE A 221 -5.23 -10.51 -3.59
C ILE A 221 -5.56 -10.24 -2.12
N ASP A 222 -4.56 -9.87 -1.34
CA ASP A 222 -4.74 -9.50 0.05
C ASP A 222 -4.59 -7.97 0.22
N LEU A 223 -5.63 -7.29 0.71
CA LEU A 223 -5.56 -5.93 1.21
C LEU A 223 -5.20 -5.99 2.69
N VAL A 224 -3.95 -5.67 3.00
CA VAL A 224 -3.40 -5.76 4.35
C VAL A 224 -3.41 -4.38 4.99
N LEU A 225 -4.28 -4.18 5.96
CA LEU A 225 -4.43 -2.92 6.66
C LEU A 225 -3.54 -2.92 7.91
N HIS A 226 -2.75 -1.86 8.08
CA HIS A 226 -1.98 -1.73 9.31
C HIS A 226 -2.90 -1.54 10.52
N LYS A 227 -2.60 -2.16 11.66
CA LYS A 227 -3.43 -2.15 12.88
C LYS A 227 -3.73 -0.75 13.40
N SER A 228 -2.88 0.25 13.13
CA SER A 228 -3.14 1.66 13.48
C SER A 228 -4.36 2.27 12.79
N ARG A 229 -4.90 1.61 11.74
CA ARG A 229 -6.10 2.06 11.01
C ARG A 229 -7.40 1.45 11.55
N PHE A 230 -7.32 0.69 12.65
CA PHE A 230 -8.48 -0.01 13.21
C PHE A 230 -9.63 0.93 13.58
N ASP A 231 -9.31 2.10 14.15
CA ASP A 231 -10.33 3.07 14.54
C ASP A 231 -10.88 3.90 13.35
N GLU A 232 -10.19 3.88 12.20
CA GLU A 232 -10.59 4.62 10.99
C GLU A 232 -11.44 3.79 10.02
N ILE A 233 -11.28 2.46 10.04
CA ILE A 233 -11.93 1.54 9.10
C ILE A 233 -12.73 0.50 9.86
N ASP A 234 -14.06 0.54 9.69
CA ASP A 234 -14.97 -0.50 10.20
C ASP A 234 -15.16 -1.58 9.12
N LEU A 235 -14.47 -2.72 9.30
CA LEU A 235 -14.57 -3.85 8.36
C LEU A 235 -15.97 -4.47 8.30
N GLU A 236 -16.76 -4.42 9.37
CA GLU A 236 -18.15 -4.92 9.32
C GLU A 236 -19.02 -4.05 8.41
N THR A 237 -18.77 -2.75 8.35
CA THR A 237 -19.45 -1.88 7.39
C THR A 237 -19.00 -2.17 5.96
N ILE A 238 -17.70 -2.40 5.72
CA ILE A 238 -17.18 -2.81 4.41
C ILE A 238 -17.78 -4.14 3.98
N LYS A 239 -17.82 -5.14 4.87
CA LYS A 239 -18.44 -6.45 4.60
C LYS A 239 -19.88 -6.33 4.11
N ARG A 240 -20.71 -5.54 4.80
CA ARG A 240 -22.12 -5.33 4.42
C ARG A 240 -22.30 -4.66 3.05
N GLN A 241 -21.31 -3.96 2.54
CA GLN A 241 -21.36 -3.29 1.23
C GLN A 241 -20.90 -4.19 0.09
N TRP A 242 -20.06 -5.18 0.36
CA TRP A 242 -19.34 -5.92 -0.67
C TRP A 242 -19.58 -7.44 -0.63
N VAL A 243 -20.13 -7.96 0.43
CA VAL A 243 -20.45 -9.38 0.65
C VAL A 243 -21.94 -9.53 0.95
#